data_db06fdc9d9d6a0439e265f6df43c51c3
#
_entry.id   db06fdc9d9d6a0439e265f6df43c51c3
#
_cell.length_a   1.000
_cell.length_b   1.000
_cell.length_c   1.000
_cell.angle_alpha   90.00
_cell.angle_beta   90.00
_cell.angle_gamma   90.00
#
_symmetry.space_group_name_H-M   'P 1'
#
loop_
_entity.id
_entity.type
_entity.pdbx_description
1 polymer ?
#
loop_
_entity_poly.entity_id
_entity_poly.type
_entity_poly.pdbx_seq_one_letter_code
_entity_poly.pdbx_strand_id
1 'polypeptide(L)'
;LHALEVADRLFAKVSDGQRQRVMLARAICQEPKILILDEPTSYLDMHYKLEILQSIRNMVKEENLAVVMSLHELDLAQKVSDLVACVDGETIAKIGRPEEIFCGDTIACLYGVSAQAYDVVSGSMFLQKAKGEPKVFVIGGGGSGIAAYYTLQRDQIPFAAGILSEGDVEYKAAKALASA
;
A
#
# COMPACT_ATOMS: atom_id res chain seq x y z
N LEU A 1 19.75 9.20 1.55
CA LEU A 1 19.56 8.05 2.49
C LEU A 1 19.91 8.38 3.95
N HIS A 2 20.45 9.57 4.25
CA HIS A 2 20.83 10.01 5.62
C HIS A 2 21.67 9.00 6.43
N ALA A 3 22.46 8.15 5.75
CA ALA A 3 23.32 7.17 6.42
C ALA A 3 24.51 7.82 7.12
N LEU A 4 24.94 9.01 6.71
CA LEU A 4 26.05 9.75 7.31
C LEU A 4 25.78 10.19 8.75
N GLU A 5 24.52 10.39 9.14
CA GLU A 5 24.12 10.76 10.51
C GLU A 5 24.56 9.75 11.57
N VAL A 6 24.82 8.52 11.16
CA VAL A 6 25.19 7.41 12.03
C VAL A 6 26.59 6.85 11.75
N ALA A 7 27.38 7.53 10.90
CA ALA A 7 28.67 7.03 10.44
C ALA A 7 29.66 6.71 11.58
N ASP A 8 29.64 7.49 12.66
CA ASP A 8 30.54 7.33 13.81
C ASP A 8 29.94 6.44 14.92
N ARG A 9 28.76 5.83 14.68
CA ARG A 9 28.10 4.95 15.66
C ARG A 9 28.42 3.49 15.40
N LEU A 10 28.55 2.73 16.47
CA LEU A 10 28.61 1.27 16.33
C LEU A 10 27.31 0.73 15.72
N PHE A 11 27.42 -0.11 14.70
CA PHE A 11 26.27 -0.68 14.00
C PHE A 11 25.26 -1.38 14.93
N ALA A 12 25.78 -1.99 16.02
CA ALA A 12 24.93 -2.61 17.05
C ALA A 12 24.11 -1.60 17.89
N LYS A 13 24.48 -0.29 17.86
CA LYS A 13 23.82 0.75 18.66
C LYS A 13 22.89 1.67 17.84
N VAL A 14 22.72 1.41 16.55
CA VAL A 14 21.78 2.14 15.71
C VAL A 14 20.43 1.41 15.66
N SER A 15 19.35 2.16 15.41
CA SER A 15 18.00 1.58 15.28
C SER A 15 17.89 0.68 14.05
N ASP A 16 16.89 -0.18 13.99
CA ASP A 16 16.68 -1.08 12.85
C ASP A 16 16.46 -0.31 11.54
N GLY A 17 15.70 0.78 11.56
CA GLY A 17 15.57 1.64 10.40
C GLY A 17 16.89 2.32 9.96
N GLN A 18 17.73 2.73 10.92
CA GLN A 18 19.06 3.25 10.60
C GLN A 18 19.96 2.16 10.02
N ARG A 19 19.93 0.94 10.55
CA ARG A 19 20.65 -0.22 9.99
C ARG A 19 20.24 -0.47 8.55
N GLN A 20 18.95 -0.46 8.26
CA GLN A 20 18.43 -0.69 6.92
C GLN A 20 18.92 0.35 5.93
N ARG A 21 18.90 1.63 6.31
CA ARG A 21 19.46 2.72 5.47
C ARG A 21 20.96 2.55 5.23
N VAL A 22 21.73 2.17 6.23
CA VAL A 22 23.17 1.91 6.10
C VAL A 22 23.43 0.71 5.18
N MET A 23 22.66 -0.37 5.31
CA MET A 23 22.79 -1.56 4.45
C MET A 23 22.45 -1.23 2.99
N LEU A 24 21.39 -0.46 2.76
CA LEU A 24 21.04 0.00 1.43
C LEU A 24 22.13 0.92 0.84
N ALA A 25 22.62 1.89 1.60
CA ALA A 25 23.71 2.74 1.17
C ALA A 25 24.97 1.92 0.81
N ARG A 26 25.30 0.91 1.60
CA ARG A 26 26.41 -0.01 1.31
C ARG A 26 26.21 -0.77 0.00
N ALA A 27 24.98 -1.24 -0.26
CA ALA A 27 24.68 -1.95 -1.50
C ALA A 27 24.81 -1.03 -2.73
N ILE A 28 24.34 0.20 -2.63
CA ILE A 28 24.43 1.20 -3.70
C ILE A 28 25.87 1.62 -3.98
N CYS A 29 26.70 1.79 -2.95
CA CYS A 29 28.12 2.13 -3.11
C CYS A 29 28.95 1.09 -3.91
N GLN A 30 28.40 -0.08 -4.17
CA GLN A 30 29.01 -1.09 -5.04
C GLN A 30 28.69 -0.89 -6.52
N GLU A 31 27.95 0.17 -6.87
CA GLU A 31 27.52 0.49 -8.24
C GLU A 31 26.92 -0.73 -8.97
N PRO A 32 25.93 -1.41 -8.37
CA PRO A 32 25.40 -2.63 -8.95
C PRO A 32 24.58 -2.34 -10.21
N LYS A 33 24.55 -3.27 -11.13
CA LYS A 33 23.60 -3.24 -12.26
C LYS A 33 22.23 -3.79 -11.90
N ILE A 34 22.18 -4.69 -10.91
CA ILE A 34 20.96 -5.30 -10.37
C ILE A 34 21.01 -5.20 -8.85
N LEU A 35 19.98 -4.66 -8.26
CA LEU A 35 19.80 -4.54 -6.81
C LEU A 35 18.61 -5.38 -6.38
N ILE A 36 18.82 -6.31 -5.45
CA ILE A 36 17.77 -7.15 -4.88
C ILE A 36 17.59 -6.72 -3.43
N LEU A 37 16.36 -6.35 -3.07
CA LEU A 37 16.00 -5.83 -1.75
C LEU A 37 14.85 -6.65 -1.17
N ASP A 38 15.06 -7.18 0.01
CA ASP A 38 14.01 -7.85 0.76
C ASP A 38 13.43 -6.89 1.79
N GLU A 39 12.15 -6.55 1.63
CA GLU A 39 11.40 -5.62 2.48
C GLU A 39 12.14 -4.30 2.82
N PRO A 40 12.59 -3.52 1.83
CA PRO A 40 13.43 -2.35 2.08
C PRO A 40 12.74 -1.23 2.88
N THR A 41 11.42 -1.31 3.04
CA THR A 41 10.60 -0.34 3.77
C THR A 41 10.22 -0.77 5.18
N SER A 42 10.53 -2.01 5.58
CA SER A 42 10.22 -2.52 6.92
C SER A 42 10.96 -1.72 8.00
N TYR A 43 10.33 -1.57 9.16
CA TYR A 43 10.86 -0.83 10.32
C TYR A 43 11.14 0.66 10.09
N LEU A 44 10.69 1.23 8.99
CA LEU A 44 10.80 2.65 8.68
C LEU A 44 9.48 3.36 8.94
N ASP A 45 9.56 4.60 9.41
CA ASP A 45 8.39 5.48 9.41
C ASP A 45 8.05 5.96 7.97
N MET A 46 6.89 6.55 7.81
CA MET A 46 6.37 6.96 6.50
C MET A 46 7.32 7.88 5.74
N HIS A 47 7.97 8.81 6.45
CA HIS A 47 8.89 9.77 5.82
C HIS A 47 10.07 9.05 5.16
N TYR A 48 10.75 8.17 5.91
CA TYR A 48 11.89 7.43 5.40
C TYR A 48 11.52 6.37 4.36
N LYS A 49 10.32 5.75 4.45
CA LYS A 49 9.81 4.87 3.40
C LYS A 49 9.73 5.59 2.05
N LEU A 50 9.09 6.75 2.04
CA LEU A 50 8.93 7.54 0.82
C LEU A 50 10.28 8.02 0.27
N GLU A 51 11.19 8.46 1.14
CA GLU A 51 12.53 8.91 0.74
C GLU A 51 13.34 7.79 0.08
N ILE A 52 13.35 6.59 0.68
CA ILE A 52 14.07 5.44 0.12
C ILE A 52 13.47 5.02 -1.23
N LEU A 53 12.16 4.90 -1.32
CA LEU A 53 11.50 4.50 -2.57
C LEU A 53 11.72 5.53 -3.67
N GLN A 54 11.68 6.82 -3.35
CA GLN A 54 11.99 7.88 -4.31
C GLN A 54 13.45 7.83 -4.76
N SER A 55 14.39 7.59 -3.84
CA SER A 55 15.81 7.47 -4.15
C SER A 55 16.07 6.27 -5.08
N ILE A 56 15.47 5.12 -4.78
CA ILE A 56 15.54 3.93 -5.64
C ILE A 56 14.96 4.24 -7.03
N ARG A 57 13.81 4.90 -7.10
CA ARG A 57 13.16 5.26 -8.36
C ARG A 57 14.02 6.18 -9.23
N ASN A 58 14.70 7.13 -8.61
CA ASN A 58 15.63 8.03 -9.30
C ASN A 58 16.83 7.25 -9.86
N MET A 59 17.45 6.36 -9.06
CA MET A 59 18.57 5.52 -9.52
C MET A 59 18.17 4.61 -10.69
N VAL A 60 16.98 4.01 -10.66
CA VAL A 60 16.46 3.22 -11.79
C VAL A 60 16.42 4.05 -13.08
N LYS A 61 15.95 5.30 -12.99
CA LYS A 61 15.80 6.18 -14.15
C LYS A 61 17.11 6.79 -14.64
N GLU A 62 17.99 7.19 -13.74
CA GLU A 62 19.18 7.98 -14.05
C GLU A 62 20.41 7.10 -14.29
N GLU A 63 20.51 5.98 -13.57
CA GLU A 63 21.69 5.10 -13.58
C GLU A 63 21.44 3.77 -14.29
N ASN A 64 20.24 3.59 -14.87
CA ASN A 64 19.85 2.36 -15.55
C ASN A 64 19.98 1.11 -14.65
N LEU A 65 19.70 1.28 -13.35
CA LEU A 65 19.73 0.24 -12.33
C LEU A 65 18.46 -0.63 -12.43
N ALA A 66 18.62 -1.94 -12.50
CA ALA A 66 17.49 -2.86 -12.34
C ALA A 66 17.27 -3.17 -10.86
N VAL A 67 16.05 -3.01 -10.36
CA VAL A 67 15.72 -3.27 -8.96
C VAL A 67 14.61 -4.30 -8.86
N VAL A 68 14.85 -5.32 -8.04
CA VAL A 68 13.83 -6.29 -7.61
C VAL A 68 13.66 -6.14 -6.11
N MET A 69 12.44 -5.89 -5.65
CA MET A 69 12.18 -5.74 -4.21
C MET A 69 10.87 -6.40 -3.80
N SER A 70 10.85 -6.98 -2.61
CA SER A 70 9.61 -7.39 -1.96
C SER A 70 8.99 -6.23 -1.21
N LEU A 71 7.67 -6.08 -1.31
CA LEU A 71 6.90 -5.06 -0.60
C LEU A 71 5.61 -5.66 -0.06
N HIS A 72 5.27 -5.33 1.18
CA HIS A 72 3.99 -5.70 1.79
C HIS A 72 2.91 -4.63 1.63
N GLU A 73 3.32 -3.38 1.47
CA GLU A 73 2.42 -2.25 1.30
C GLU A 73 1.94 -2.16 -0.16
N LEU A 74 0.71 -2.61 -0.40
CA LEU A 74 0.11 -2.65 -1.75
C LEU A 74 0.05 -1.28 -2.42
N ASP A 75 -0.27 -0.23 -1.65
CA ASP A 75 -0.34 1.14 -2.15
C ASP A 75 1.03 1.69 -2.58
N LEU A 76 2.10 1.31 -1.88
CA LEU A 76 3.46 1.66 -2.27
C LEU A 76 3.90 0.85 -3.50
N ALA A 77 3.66 -0.46 -3.50
CA ALA A 77 3.97 -1.30 -4.65
C ALA A 77 3.29 -0.80 -5.93
N GLN A 78 2.01 -0.41 -5.85
CA GLN A 78 1.27 0.17 -6.97
C GLN A 78 1.90 1.46 -7.52
N LYS A 79 2.45 2.31 -6.64
CA LYS A 79 2.98 3.63 -7.01
C LYS A 79 4.41 3.61 -7.53
N VAL A 80 5.23 2.65 -7.09
CA VAL A 80 6.67 2.68 -7.38
C VAL A 80 7.13 1.64 -8.39
N SER A 81 6.34 0.59 -8.67
CA SER A 81 6.76 -0.50 -9.55
C SER A 81 6.46 -0.23 -11.02
N ASP A 82 7.32 -0.71 -11.90
CA ASP A 82 7.06 -0.79 -13.35
C ASP A 82 6.41 -2.13 -13.70
N LEU A 83 6.74 -3.18 -12.93
CA LEU A 83 6.22 -4.54 -13.06
C LEU A 83 6.02 -5.13 -11.67
N VAL A 84 4.93 -5.86 -11.47
CA VAL A 84 4.60 -6.53 -10.22
C VAL A 84 4.52 -8.02 -10.44
N ALA A 85 5.19 -8.79 -9.60
CA ALA A 85 5.05 -10.23 -9.51
C ALA A 85 4.32 -10.59 -8.21
N CYS A 86 3.16 -11.22 -8.35
CA CYS A 86 2.39 -11.71 -7.21
C CYS A 86 2.87 -13.11 -6.84
N VAL A 87 3.32 -13.27 -5.61
CA VAL A 87 3.79 -14.54 -5.08
C VAL A 87 2.70 -15.16 -4.21
N ASP A 88 2.38 -16.42 -4.47
CA ASP A 88 1.48 -17.23 -3.67
C ASP A 88 2.21 -18.52 -3.26
N GLY A 89 2.56 -18.63 -1.99
CA GLY A 89 3.43 -19.69 -1.48
C GLY A 89 4.78 -19.71 -2.19
N GLU A 90 5.08 -20.81 -2.90
CA GLU A 90 6.34 -21.01 -3.62
C GLU A 90 6.24 -20.68 -5.12
N THR A 91 5.13 -20.12 -5.58
CA THR A 91 4.87 -19.89 -7.02
C THR A 91 4.57 -18.43 -7.31
N ILE A 92 4.88 -18.01 -8.54
CA ILE A 92 4.44 -16.72 -9.06
C ILE A 92 3.05 -16.92 -9.68
N ALA A 93 2.03 -16.41 -9.01
CA ALA A 93 0.64 -16.54 -9.45
C ALA A 93 0.32 -15.64 -10.66
N LYS A 94 0.90 -14.44 -10.69
CA LYS A 94 0.66 -13.48 -11.76
C LYS A 94 1.82 -12.48 -11.88
N ILE A 95 2.12 -12.06 -13.11
CA ILE A 95 3.04 -10.95 -13.39
C ILE A 95 2.34 -9.99 -14.34
N GLY A 96 2.47 -8.69 -14.08
CA GLY A 96 1.88 -7.66 -14.93
C GLY A 96 2.25 -6.25 -14.46
N ARG A 97 1.76 -5.26 -15.19
CA ARG A 97 1.87 -3.86 -14.77
C ARG A 97 1.01 -3.60 -13.53
N PRO A 98 1.33 -2.57 -12.73
CA PRO A 98 0.51 -2.23 -11.56
C PRO A 98 -0.99 -2.14 -11.87
N GLU A 99 -1.37 -1.51 -12.99
CA GLU A 99 -2.76 -1.32 -13.39
C GLU A 99 -3.48 -2.65 -13.70
N GLU A 100 -2.74 -3.68 -14.10
CA GLU A 100 -3.25 -5.03 -14.42
C GLU A 100 -3.34 -5.92 -13.17
N ILE A 101 -2.48 -5.66 -12.20
CA ILE A 101 -2.37 -6.45 -10.97
C ILE A 101 -3.29 -5.90 -9.89
N PHE A 102 -3.23 -4.58 -9.63
CA PHE A 102 -4.01 -3.95 -8.57
C PHE A 102 -5.46 -3.69 -9.01
N CYS A 103 -6.15 -4.73 -9.47
CA CYS A 103 -7.58 -4.75 -9.68
C CYS A 103 -8.25 -5.57 -8.55
N GLY A 104 -9.48 -5.20 -8.20
CA GLY A 104 -10.19 -5.77 -7.04
C GLY A 104 -10.21 -7.30 -7.02
N ASP A 105 -10.43 -7.94 -8.17
CA ASP A 105 -10.49 -9.40 -8.27
C ASP A 105 -9.14 -10.08 -8.04
N THR A 106 -8.06 -9.51 -8.54
CA THR A 106 -6.70 -10.07 -8.37
C THR A 106 -6.29 -10.00 -6.89
N ILE A 107 -6.48 -8.85 -6.25
CA ILE A 107 -6.15 -8.66 -4.83
C ILE A 107 -7.04 -9.53 -3.95
N ALA A 108 -8.33 -9.60 -4.24
CA ALA A 108 -9.26 -10.48 -3.54
C ALA A 108 -8.83 -11.96 -3.58
N CYS A 109 -8.42 -12.42 -4.76
CA CYS A 109 -7.95 -13.79 -4.96
C CYS A 109 -6.65 -14.07 -4.19
N LEU A 110 -5.66 -13.18 -4.28
CA LEU A 110 -4.35 -13.34 -3.63
C LEU A 110 -4.44 -13.37 -2.11
N TYR A 111 -5.28 -12.53 -1.53
CA TYR A 111 -5.39 -12.42 -0.06
C TYR A 111 -6.57 -13.18 0.53
N GLY A 112 -7.37 -13.86 -0.29
CA GLY A 112 -8.57 -14.59 0.18
C GLY A 112 -9.63 -13.69 0.80
N VAL A 113 -9.73 -12.43 0.34
CA VAL A 113 -10.69 -11.43 0.83
C VAL A 113 -11.77 -11.14 -0.21
N SER A 114 -12.84 -10.44 0.17
CA SER A 114 -13.86 -10.03 -0.79
C SER A 114 -13.33 -8.97 -1.77
N ALA A 115 -13.84 -8.94 -3.01
CA ALA A 115 -13.44 -7.94 -4.00
C ALA A 115 -13.73 -6.49 -3.55
N GLN A 116 -14.68 -6.29 -2.64
CA GLN A 116 -15.00 -5.00 -2.05
C GLN A 116 -14.04 -4.60 -0.92
N ALA A 117 -13.22 -5.51 -0.42
CA ALA A 117 -12.31 -5.24 0.69
C ALA A 117 -11.13 -4.34 0.31
N TYR A 118 -10.88 -4.12 -0.99
CA TYR A 118 -9.79 -3.29 -1.47
C TYR A 118 -10.25 -2.27 -2.51
N ASP A 119 -9.99 -1.00 -2.23
CA ASP A 119 -10.19 0.08 -3.22
C ASP A 119 -8.91 0.36 -3.99
N VAL A 120 -8.92 -0.01 -5.26
CA VAL A 120 -7.80 0.16 -6.20
C VAL A 120 -7.41 1.64 -6.39
N VAL A 121 -8.36 2.56 -6.29
CA VAL A 121 -8.12 4.00 -6.55
C VAL A 121 -7.38 4.64 -5.39
N SER A 122 -7.82 4.36 -4.17
CA SER A 122 -7.18 4.91 -2.95
C SER A 122 -6.07 4.00 -2.40
N GLY A 123 -5.98 2.75 -2.84
CA GLY A 123 -5.11 1.73 -2.24
C GLY A 123 -5.54 1.32 -0.83
N SER A 124 -6.77 1.64 -0.44
CA SER A 124 -7.28 1.45 0.92
C SER A 124 -7.95 0.09 1.08
N MET A 125 -7.83 -0.49 2.28
CA MET A 125 -8.58 -1.68 2.66
C MET A 125 -9.80 -1.30 3.49
N PHE A 126 -10.91 -1.99 3.21
CA PHE A 126 -12.14 -1.85 3.97
C PHE A 126 -12.33 -3.06 4.89
N LEU A 127 -12.68 -2.80 6.15
CA LEU A 127 -13.14 -3.83 7.06
C LEU A 127 -14.54 -4.31 6.68
N GLN A 128 -14.95 -5.47 7.21
CA GLN A 128 -16.29 -5.99 6.97
C GLN A 128 -17.36 -5.01 7.44
N LYS A 129 -18.41 -4.86 6.65
CA LYS A 129 -19.56 -4.02 6.99
C LYS A 129 -20.30 -4.55 8.22
N ALA A 130 -20.88 -3.64 9.01
CA ALA A 130 -21.74 -4.00 10.13
C ALA A 130 -22.96 -4.81 9.66
N LYS A 131 -23.32 -5.84 10.42
CA LYS A 131 -24.46 -6.73 10.10
C LYS A 131 -25.75 -6.18 10.68
N GLY A 132 -26.84 -6.37 9.98
CA GLY A 132 -28.19 -6.02 10.44
C GLY A 132 -28.86 -4.96 9.57
N GLU A 133 -30.07 -4.61 9.93
CA GLU A 133 -30.83 -3.55 9.26
C GLU A 133 -30.24 -2.18 9.53
N PRO A 134 -30.18 -1.29 8.53
CA PRO A 134 -29.65 0.05 8.70
C PRO A 134 -30.39 0.83 9.78
N LYS A 135 -29.63 1.38 10.74
CA LYS A 135 -30.14 2.24 11.81
C LYS A 135 -29.91 3.72 11.52
N VAL A 136 -28.99 4.02 10.63
CA VAL A 136 -28.61 5.38 10.24
C VAL A 136 -28.62 5.49 8.74
N PHE A 137 -29.09 6.60 8.22
CA PHE A 137 -29.00 6.96 6.82
C PHE A 137 -28.05 8.14 6.65
N VAL A 138 -26.95 7.91 5.95
CA VAL A 138 -25.92 8.94 5.71
C VAL A 138 -26.14 9.57 4.33
N ILE A 139 -26.42 10.85 4.29
CA ILE A 139 -26.50 11.62 3.06
C ILE A 139 -25.14 12.31 2.87
N GLY A 140 -24.40 11.87 1.85
CA GLY A 140 -23.08 12.37 1.51
C GLY A 140 -22.94 12.61 0.01
N GLY A 141 -21.74 12.89 -0.43
CA GLY A 141 -21.33 13.10 -1.81
C GLY A 141 -20.04 13.90 -1.86
N GLY A 142 -19.20 13.66 -2.89
CA GLY A 142 -17.93 14.33 -3.05
C GLY A 142 -16.91 14.06 -1.93
N GLY A 143 -17.05 12.94 -1.21
CA GLY A 143 -16.16 12.54 -0.10
C GLY A 143 -16.64 12.95 1.29
N SER A 144 -17.73 13.72 1.42
CA SER A 144 -18.21 14.27 2.70
C SER A 144 -18.71 13.19 3.68
N GLY A 145 -19.21 12.04 3.17
CA GLY A 145 -19.73 10.93 3.97
C GLY A 145 -18.66 9.98 4.49
N ILE A 146 -17.44 9.97 3.95
CA ILE A 146 -16.40 8.96 4.25
C ILE A 146 -16.08 8.87 5.74
N ALA A 147 -15.92 10.02 6.42
CA ALA A 147 -15.62 10.04 7.85
C ALA A 147 -16.76 9.43 8.70
N ALA A 148 -18.01 9.70 8.32
CA ALA A 148 -19.17 9.09 8.97
C ALA A 148 -19.23 7.58 8.72
N TYR A 149 -18.95 7.11 7.51
CA TYR A 149 -18.90 5.68 7.19
C TYR A 149 -17.89 4.94 8.06
N TYR A 150 -16.67 5.45 8.21
CA TYR A 150 -15.65 4.85 9.07
C TYR A 150 -16.04 4.87 10.55
N THR A 151 -16.70 5.93 11.01
CA THR A 151 -17.16 6.01 12.41
C THR A 151 -18.23 4.95 12.67
N LEU A 152 -19.26 4.90 11.82
CA LEU A 152 -20.36 3.94 11.95
C LEU A 152 -19.85 2.48 11.84
N GLN A 153 -18.93 2.23 10.92
CA GLN A 153 -18.32 0.91 10.75
C GLN A 153 -17.50 0.51 11.98
N ARG A 154 -16.69 1.42 12.54
CA ARG A 154 -15.91 1.17 13.76
C ARG A 154 -16.80 0.86 14.96
N ASP A 155 -17.92 1.57 15.07
CA ASP A 155 -18.89 1.37 16.15
C ASP A 155 -19.87 0.20 15.87
N GLN A 156 -19.67 -0.52 14.76
CA GLN A 156 -20.49 -1.64 14.30
C GLN A 156 -21.99 -1.27 14.17
N ILE A 157 -22.27 -0.03 13.77
CA ILE A 157 -23.62 0.48 13.53
C ILE A 157 -23.95 0.26 12.05
N PRO A 158 -24.93 -0.60 11.70
CA PRO A 158 -25.35 -0.77 10.32
C PRO A 158 -26.01 0.52 9.81
N PHE A 159 -25.62 0.92 8.60
CA PHE A 159 -26.11 2.14 7.99
C PHE A 159 -26.42 1.97 6.50
N ALA A 160 -27.25 2.83 5.97
CA ALA A 160 -27.46 3.01 4.54
C ALA A 160 -26.80 4.29 4.07
N ALA A 161 -26.17 4.26 2.92
CA ALA A 161 -25.62 5.45 2.28
C ALA A 161 -26.67 6.08 1.34
N GLY A 162 -26.63 7.40 1.26
CA GLY A 162 -27.51 8.16 0.35
C GLY A 162 -27.25 7.86 -1.12
N ILE A 163 -28.02 8.53 -1.99
CA ILE A 163 -27.92 8.32 -3.44
C ILE A 163 -26.60 8.91 -3.92
N LEU A 164 -25.70 8.02 -4.39
CA LEU A 164 -24.40 8.36 -4.91
C LEU A 164 -24.31 7.93 -6.37
N SER A 165 -23.70 8.75 -7.22
CA SER A 165 -23.35 8.33 -8.58
C SER A 165 -22.16 7.37 -8.55
N GLU A 166 -22.06 6.48 -9.53
CA GLU A 166 -20.91 5.54 -9.63
C GLU A 166 -19.56 6.25 -9.80
N GLY A 167 -19.57 7.50 -10.29
CA GLY A 167 -18.38 8.35 -10.41
C GLY A 167 -18.02 9.15 -9.16
N ASP A 168 -18.83 9.06 -8.09
CA ASP A 168 -18.53 9.75 -6.84
C ASP A 168 -17.35 9.08 -6.11
N VAL A 169 -16.47 9.92 -5.56
CA VAL A 169 -15.26 9.44 -4.85
C VAL A 169 -15.59 8.56 -3.64
N GLU A 170 -16.74 8.72 -3.03
CA GLU A 170 -17.17 7.91 -1.88
C GLU A 170 -18.03 6.70 -2.24
N TYR A 171 -18.43 6.53 -3.52
CA TYR A 171 -19.30 5.44 -3.95
C TYR A 171 -18.74 4.06 -3.57
N LYS A 172 -17.45 3.83 -3.80
CA LYS A 172 -16.81 2.53 -3.47
C LYS A 172 -16.77 2.27 -1.97
N ALA A 173 -16.46 3.29 -1.17
CA ALA A 173 -16.46 3.19 0.29
C ALA A 173 -17.88 2.91 0.82
N ALA A 174 -18.88 3.63 0.30
CA ALA A 174 -20.28 3.37 0.64
C ALA A 174 -20.69 1.93 0.29
N LYS A 175 -20.39 1.46 -0.92
CA LYS A 175 -20.70 0.08 -1.37
C LYS A 175 -20.00 -1.00 -0.52
N ALA A 176 -18.81 -0.73 -0.03
CA ALA A 176 -18.05 -1.66 0.81
C ALA A 176 -18.52 -1.69 2.27
N LEU A 177 -18.91 -0.54 2.83
CA LEU A 177 -19.16 -0.37 4.27
C LEU A 177 -20.64 -0.29 4.64
N ALA A 178 -21.50 0.22 3.75
CA ALA A 178 -22.94 0.31 4.03
C ALA A 178 -23.61 -1.09 4.02
N SER A 179 -24.62 -1.25 4.87
CA SER A 179 -25.41 -2.47 4.97
C SER A 179 -26.45 -2.56 3.85
N ALA A 180 -26.91 -1.42 3.36
CA ALA A 180 -27.84 -1.24 2.25
C ALA A 180 -27.50 0.01 1.44
#